data_d2864df38764def55bed5e79bc13e1c2
#
_entry.id   d2864df38764def55bed5e79bc13e1c2
#
_cell.length_a   1.000
_cell.length_b   1.000
_cell.length_c   1.000
_cell.angle_alpha   90.00
_cell.angle_beta   90.00
_cell.angle_gamma   90.00
#
_symmetry.space_group_name_H-M   'P 1'
#
loop_
_entity.id
_entity.type
_entity.pdbx_description
1 polymer ?
#
loop_
_entity_poly.entity_id
_entity_poly.type
_entity_poly.pdbx_seq_one_letter_code
_entity_poly.pdbx_strand_id
1 'polypeptide(L)'
;MHKEKFMRRIGCSLYGKDRLTDELAQAISDAGLQVLELDMSAEDYPQADFYKTAEIAKKHGLEIASIHLPIAPQHIYDVTHKYATVGAVSYQIELIKRACEILGVKHIVIHSGGEPLKEEERAERVERAGEKLPLLADVAEKYGADICIEVLPRTCLGRDSDEILAMLAYDDRLRVCLDTNHIFRESEVEFIHKIGRKIATTHISDRDDINERHWWPGEGLLDWVAILDALDEIGYEGDWIYECGLGPKPTILRDRMLTYEDMYKNAQEVFARQKPTRYSKPKPGVGMWE
;
A
#
# COMPACT_ATOMS: atom_id res chain seq x y z
N MET A 1 34.09 -1.22 2.74
CA MET A 1 33.23 -2.37 3.03
C MET A 1 32.01 -2.23 2.13
N HIS A 2 31.88 -3.04 1.06
CA HIS A 2 30.62 -3.15 0.35
C HIS A 2 29.65 -3.81 1.33
N LYS A 3 28.66 -3.04 1.84
CA LYS A 3 27.48 -3.66 2.45
C LYS A 3 26.90 -4.58 1.38
N GLU A 4 26.71 -5.86 1.69
CA GLU A 4 25.88 -6.72 0.87
C GLU A 4 24.56 -5.99 0.67
N LYS A 5 24.21 -5.78 -0.60
CA LYS A 5 23.02 -5.02 -0.95
C LYS A 5 21.82 -5.90 -0.61
N PHE A 6 21.06 -5.52 0.40
CA PHE A 6 19.83 -6.23 0.75
C PHE A 6 18.91 -6.21 -0.48
N MET A 7 18.50 -7.39 -0.93
CA MET A 7 17.54 -7.50 -2.04
C MET A 7 16.13 -7.53 -1.44
N ARG A 8 15.36 -6.46 -1.67
CA ARG A 8 13.94 -6.39 -1.30
C ARG A 8 13.16 -7.43 -2.10
N ARG A 9 12.22 -8.11 -1.43
CA ARG A 9 11.30 -8.99 -2.13
C ARG A 9 10.33 -8.14 -2.97
N ILE A 10 10.00 -8.63 -4.14
CA ILE A 10 9.12 -7.95 -5.09
C ILE A 10 7.74 -8.59 -5.00
N GLY A 11 6.71 -7.78 -4.95
CA GLY A 11 5.33 -8.23 -4.89
C GLY A 11 4.34 -7.30 -5.56
N CYS A 12 3.07 -7.65 -5.49
CA CYS A 12 1.98 -6.82 -6.00
C CYS A 12 0.72 -6.93 -5.13
N SER A 13 -0.07 -5.87 -5.12
CA SER A 13 -1.41 -5.85 -4.54
C SER A 13 -2.42 -6.50 -5.48
N LEU A 14 -3.33 -7.31 -4.92
CA LEU A 14 -4.38 -8.03 -5.63
C LEU A 14 -5.75 -7.55 -5.16
N TYR A 15 -6.47 -6.87 -6.05
CA TYR A 15 -7.81 -6.39 -5.76
C TYR A 15 -8.89 -7.44 -6.10
N GLY A 16 -9.84 -7.62 -5.17
CA GLY A 16 -11.04 -8.43 -5.30
C GLY A 16 -10.95 -9.82 -4.64
N LYS A 17 -12.11 -10.32 -4.14
CA LYS A 17 -12.21 -11.67 -3.57
C LYS A 17 -11.87 -12.72 -4.62
N ASP A 18 -11.38 -13.87 -4.18
CA ASP A 18 -11.01 -14.99 -5.05
C ASP A 18 -10.08 -14.58 -6.21
N ARG A 19 -9.40 -13.43 -6.06
CA ARG A 19 -8.48 -12.92 -7.08
C ARG A 19 -7.30 -13.88 -7.30
N LEU A 20 -6.79 -14.50 -6.24
CA LEU A 20 -5.68 -15.43 -6.36
C LEU A 20 -6.20 -16.80 -6.82
N THR A 21 -6.02 -17.08 -8.11
CA THR A 21 -6.24 -18.41 -8.71
C THR A 21 -4.92 -19.15 -8.86
N ASP A 22 -4.98 -20.46 -9.10
CA ASP A 22 -3.77 -21.26 -9.36
C ASP A 22 -2.98 -20.71 -10.56
N GLU A 23 -3.65 -20.35 -11.64
CA GLU A 23 -3.03 -19.82 -12.85
C GLU A 23 -2.37 -18.47 -12.58
N LEU A 24 -3.03 -17.60 -11.80
CA LEU A 24 -2.49 -16.30 -11.44
C LEU A 24 -1.28 -16.43 -10.52
N ALA A 25 -1.36 -17.28 -9.50
CA ALA A 25 -0.27 -17.54 -8.58
C ALA A 25 0.96 -18.13 -9.30
N GLN A 26 0.74 -19.06 -10.25
CA GLN A 26 1.80 -19.59 -11.09
C GLN A 26 2.47 -18.48 -11.91
N ALA A 27 1.69 -17.64 -12.60
CA ALA A 27 2.23 -16.55 -13.42
C ALA A 27 3.04 -15.54 -12.59
N ILE A 28 2.58 -15.19 -11.37
CA ILE A 28 3.28 -14.30 -10.45
C ILE A 28 4.60 -14.93 -9.99
N SER A 29 4.56 -16.18 -9.56
CA SER A 29 5.74 -16.92 -9.08
C SER A 29 6.78 -17.15 -10.19
N ASP A 30 6.34 -17.57 -11.39
CA ASP A 30 7.22 -17.80 -12.54
C ASP A 30 7.94 -16.51 -12.98
N ALA A 31 7.29 -15.36 -12.82
CA ALA A 31 7.90 -14.05 -13.07
C ALA A 31 8.96 -13.65 -12.02
N GLY A 32 9.01 -14.34 -10.87
CA GLY A 32 9.98 -14.08 -9.81
C GLY A 32 9.47 -13.17 -8.70
N LEU A 33 8.18 -12.80 -8.67
CA LEU A 33 7.56 -12.12 -7.53
C LEU A 33 7.39 -13.11 -6.37
N GLN A 34 7.45 -12.60 -5.15
CA GLN A 34 7.56 -13.42 -3.94
C GLN A 34 6.46 -13.13 -2.92
N VAL A 35 5.93 -11.91 -2.93
CA VAL A 35 4.97 -11.45 -1.92
C VAL A 35 3.72 -10.85 -2.56
N LEU A 36 2.62 -10.95 -1.83
CA LEU A 36 1.32 -10.42 -2.25
C LEU A 36 0.71 -9.59 -1.14
N GLU A 37 -0.04 -8.59 -1.53
CA GLU A 37 -1.02 -7.95 -0.68
C GLU A 37 -2.42 -8.31 -1.16
N LEU A 38 -3.33 -8.57 -0.22
CA LEU A 38 -4.75 -8.71 -0.53
C LEU A 38 -5.46 -7.38 -0.28
N ASP A 39 -6.12 -6.89 -1.31
CA ASP A 39 -7.01 -5.73 -1.27
C ASP A 39 -8.40 -6.16 -1.74
N MET A 40 -9.42 -5.89 -0.93
CA MET A 40 -10.79 -6.29 -1.24
C MET A 40 -11.77 -5.23 -0.76
N SER A 41 -12.92 -5.18 -1.42
CA SER A 41 -14.03 -4.40 -0.91
C SER A 41 -14.54 -4.96 0.42
N ALA A 42 -15.21 -4.13 1.21
CA ALA A 42 -15.84 -4.55 2.45
C ALA A 42 -16.90 -5.65 2.25
N GLU A 43 -17.51 -5.73 1.06
CA GLU A 43 -18.50 -6.74 0.70
C GLU A 43 -17.83 -8.07 0.34
N ASP A 44 -16.62 -8.03 -0.19
CA ASP A 44 -15.88 -9.21 -0.61
C ASP A 44 -15.17 -9.93 0.54
N TYR A 45 -14.61 -9.19 1.51
CA TYR A 45 -13.88 -9.78 2.64
C TYR A 45 -14.65 -10.85 3.43
N PRO A 46 -15.94 -10.67 3.76
CA PRO A 46 -16.69 -11.71 4.47
C PRO A 46 -16.87 -13.00 3.67
N GLN A 47 -16.84 -12.89 2.34
CA GLN A 47 -17.07 -14.00 1.42
C GLN A 47 -15.78 -14.66 0.91
N ALA A 48 -14.61 -14.03 1.16
CA ALA A 48 -13.33 -14.55 0.71
C ALA A 48 -12.94 -15.81 1.46
N ASP A 49 -12.47 -16.81 0.73
CA ASP A 49 -11.94 -18.05 1.28
C ASP A 49 -10.44 -17.90 1.54
N PHE A 50 -10.08 -17.40 2.72
CA PHE A 50 -8.68 -17.22 3.12
C PHE A 50 -7.91 -18.54 3.22
N TYR A 51 -8.56 -19.66 3.56
CA TYR A 51 -7.89 -20.96 3.59
C TYR A 51 -7.46 -21.39 2.19
N LYS A 52 -8.35 -21.25 1.20
CA LYS A 52 -8.03 -21.51 -0.20
C LYS A 52 -6.94 -20.57 -0.72
N THR A 53 -7.03 -19.28 -0.38
CA THR A 53 -6.01 -18.29 -0.77
C THR A 53 -4.63 -18.67 -0.19
N ALA A 54 -4.57 -19.04 1.10
CA ALA A 54 -3.33 -19.48 1.75
C ALA A 54 -2.76 -20.75 1.11
N GLU A 55 -3.62 -21.72 0.78
CA GLU A 55 -3.22 -22.97 0.12
C GLU A 55 -2.60 -22.70 -1.25
N ILE A 56 -3.25 -21.88 -2.08
CA ILE A 56 -2.75 -21.49 -3.40
C ILE A 56 -1.42 -20.74 -3.27
N ALA A 57 -1.35 -19.73 -2.43
CA ALA A 57 -0.11 -18.97 -2.22
C ALA A 57 1.05 -19.89 -1.82
N LYS A 58 0.83 -20.75 -0.82
CA LYS A 58 1.82 -21.71 -0.35
C LYS A 58 2.26 -22.69 -1.44
N LYS A 59 1.33 -23.20 -2.24
CA LYS A 59 1.60 -24.13 -3.35
C LYS A 59 2.57 -23.54 -4.36
N HIS A 60 2.49 -22.23 -4.61
CA HIS A 60 3.32 -21.52 -5.58
C HIS A 60 4.51 -20.76 -4.94
N GLY A 61 4.77 -20.97 -3.63
CA GLY A 61 5.89 -20.35 -2.93
C GLY A 61 5.74 -18.84 -2.73
N LEU A 62 4.50 -18.34 -2.75
CA LEU A 62 4.17 -16.95 -2.50
C LEU A 62 3.79 -16.72 -1.04
N GLU A 63 4.14 -15.57 -0.48
CA GLU A 63 3.72 -15.13 0.86
C GLU A 63 2.66 -14.03 0.74
N ILE A 64 1.60 -14.12 1.52
CA ILE A 64 0.67 -12.99 1.70
C ILE A 64 1.26 -12.11 2.79
N ALA A 65 1.99 -11.05 2.41
CA ALA A 65 2.72 -10.20 3.35
C ALA A 65 1.81 -9.21 4.06
N SER A 66 0.80 -8.71 3.37
CA SER A 66 -0.12 -7.68 3.89
C SER A 66 -1.56 -7.90 3.44
N ILE A 67 -2.46 -7.23 4.15
CA ILE A 67 -3.83 -6.96 3.70
C ILE A 67 -4.09 -5.47 3.76
N HIS A 68 -4.91 -4.99 2.82
CA HIS A 68 -5.46 -3.65 2.84
C HIS A 68 -6.86 -3.70 3.47
N LEU A 69 -7.09 -2.95 4.56
CA LEU A 69 -8.42 -2.87 5.18
C LEU A 69 -9.39 -2.09 4.28
N PRO A 70 -10.69 -2.42 4.29
CA PRO A 70 -11.65 -1.77 3.42
C PRO A 70 -11.76 -0.27 3.72
N ILE A 71 -11.81 0.52 2.66
CA ILE A 71 -11.85 1.98 2.70
C ILE A 71 -13.24 2.56 2.46
N ALA A 72 -14.13 1.80 1.86
CA ALA A 72 -15.47 2.25 1.47
C ALA A 72 -16.56 1.29 1.96
N PRO A 73 -17.77 1.78 2.25
CA PRO A 73 -18.11 3.22 2.33
C PRO A 73 -17.46 3.91 3.55
N GLN A 74 -16.89 5.08 3.35
CA GLN A 74 -16.08 5.79 4.34
C GLN A 74 -16.82 6.03 5.68
N HIS A 75 -18.10 6.41 5.65
CA HIS A 75 -18.87 6.65 6.87
C HIS A 75 -19.06 5.39 7.75
N ILE A 76 -18.72 4.20 7.24
CA ILE A 76 -18.78 2.93 7.97
C ILE A 76 -17.37 2.48 8.38
N TYR A 77 -16.39 2.55 7.48
CA TYR A 77 -15.06 1.95 7.68
C TYR A 77 -13.96 2.94 8.03
N ASP A 78 -14.17 4.24 7.78
CA ASP A 78 -13.25 5.28 8.23
C ASP A 78 -13.34 5.40 9.76
N VAL A 79 -12.36 4.87 10.47
CA VAL A 79 -12.31 4.82 11.94
C VAL A 79 -12.32 6.19 12.60
N THR A 80 -11.98 7.23 11.85
CA THR A 80 -11.95 8.62 12.35
C THR A 80 -13.24 9.38 12.04
N HIS A 81 -14.12 8.85 11.20
CA HIS A 81 -15.37 9.52 10.85
C HIS A 81 -16.27 9.66 12.09
N LYS A 82 -16.90 10.84 12.27
CA LYS A 82 -17.74 11.14 13.45
C LYS A 82 -18.93 10.18 13.65
N TYR A 83 -19.34 9.51 12.59
CA TYR A 83 -20.39 8.49 12.62
C TYR A 83 -19.82 7.06 12.59
N ALA A 84 -18.47 6.91 12.64
CA ALA A 84 -17.89 5.59 12.76
C ALA A 84 -18.39 4.92 14.03
N THR A 85 -19.13 3.85 13.85
CA THR A 85 -19.74 3.12 14.96
C THR A 85 -18.71 2.19 15.60
N VAL A 86 -18.98 1.76 16.82
CA VAL A 86 -18.23 0.64 17.46
C VAL A 86 -18.18 -0.57 16.53
N GLY A 87 -19.21 -0.78 15.71
CA GLY A 87 -19.28 -1.85 14.72
C GLY A 87 -18.19 -1.79 13.65
N ALA A 88 -17.77 -0.60 13.22
CA ALA A 88 -16.69 -0.45 12.23
C ALA A 88 -15.36 -0.95 12.78
N VAL A 89 -15.00 -0.54 13.99
CA VAL A 89 -13.77 -1.00 14.66
C VAL A 89 -13.83 -2.49 14.93
N SER A 90 -14.98 -3.01 15.40
CA SER A 90 -15.15 -4.45 15.64
C SER A 90 -15.01 -5.28 14.36
N TYR A 91 -15.56 -4.78 13.23
CA TYR A 91 -15.41 -5.44 11.94
C TYR A 91 -13.93 -5.53 11.51
N GLN A 92 -13.19 -4.42 11.61
CA GLN A 92 -11.77 -4.39 11.29
C GLN A 92 -10.98 -5.32 12.22
N ILE A 93 -11.27 -5.35 13.51
CA ILE A 93 -10.65 -6.26 14.47
C ILE A 93 -10.86 -7.72 14.05
N GLU A 94 -12.07 -8.12 13.69
CA GLU A 94 -12.34 -9.49 13.26
C GLU A 94 -11.63 -9.83 11.93
N LEU A 95 -11.56 -8.87 11.01
CA LEU A 95 -10.81 -9.05 9.77
C LEU A 95 -9.30 -9.22 10.02
N ILE A 96 -8.71 -8.38 10.88
CA ILE A 96 -7.30 -8.48 11.29
C ILE A 96 -7.01 -9.85 11.89
N LYS A 97 -7.83 -10.31 12.85
CA LYS A 97 -7.66 -11.63 13.46
C LYS A 97 -7.66 -12.73 12.40
N ARG A 98 -8.70 -12.76 11.57
CA ARG A 98 -8.88 -13.77 10.53
C ARG A 98 -7.72 -13.78 9.54
N ALA A 99 -7.25 -12.59 9.09
CA ALA A 99 -6.12 -12.49 8.19
C ALA A 99 -4.82 -12.96 8.84
N CYS A 100 -4.53 -12.53 10.06
CA CYS A 100 -3.33 -12.95 10.77
C CYS A 100 -3.32 -14.45 11.06
N GLU A 101 -4.46 -15.02 11.50
CA GLU A 101 -4.57 -16.44 11.85
C GLU A 101 -4.45 -17.37 10.64
N ILE A 102 -5.06 -17.01 9.51
CA ILE A 102 -5.18 -17.89 8.35
C ILE A 102 -4.07 -17.62 7.33
N LEU A 103 -3.81 -16.34 7.04
CA LEU A 103 -2.85 -15.94 6.01
C LEU A 103 -1.44 -15.68 6.58
N GLY A 104 -1.34 -15.40 7.88
CA GLY A 104 -0.06 -15.11 8.54
C GLY A 104 0.51 -13.74 8.19
N VAL A 105 -0.33 -12.79 7.75
CA VAL A 105 0.09 -11.44 7.33
C VAL A 105 0.86 -10.72 8.43
N LYS A 106 1.80 -9.87 8.03
CA LYS A 106 2.65 -9.08 8.93
C LYS A 106 2.30 -7.61 8.93
N HIS A 107 1.69 -7.12 7.87
CA HIS A 107 1.31 -5.72 7.73
C HIS A 107 -0.18 -5.61 7.40
N ILE A 108 -0.85 -4.73 8.13
CA ILE A 108 -2.25 -4.41 7.92
C ILE A 108 -2.30 -2.94 7.51
N VAL A 109 -2.53 -2.69 6.23
CA VAL A 109 -2.62 -1.34 5.67
C VAL A 109 -4.00 -0.76 5.96
N ILE A 110 -4.04 0.49 6.41
CA ILE A 110 -5.27 1.20 6.74
C ILE A 110 -5.22 2.65 6.26
N HIS A 111 -6.30 3.09 5.63
CA HIS A 111 -6.58 4.51 5.47
C HIS A 111 -7.05 5.10 6.79
N SER A 112 -6.33 6.07 7.31
CA SER A 112 -6.69 6.76 8.56
C SER A 112 -7.95 7.62 8.44
N GLY A 113 -8.27 8.09 7.23
CA GLY A 113 -9.51 8.81 6.95
C GLY A 113 -9.62 9.21 5.49
N GLY A 114 -10.82 9.01 4.94
CA GLY A 114 -11.12 9.30 3.54
C GLY A 114 -11.47 10.77 3.26
N GLU A 115 -11.77 11.05 2.02
CA GLU A 115 -12.11 12.38 1.53
C GLU A 115 -13.60 12.52 1.11
N PRO A 116 -14.15 13.73 1.01
CA PRO A 116 -13.46 15.00 1.32
C PRO A 116 -13.33 15.27 2.82
N LEU A 117 -12.18 15.78 3.25
CA LEU A 117 -11.94 16.22 4.61
C LEU A 117 -11.60 17.72 4.63
N LYS A 118 -12.33 18.50 5.43
CA LYS A 118 -12.13 19.93 5.57
C LYS A 118 -11.00 20.25 6.54
N GLU A 119 -10.33 21.39 6.33
CA GLU A 119 -9.20 21.81 7.16
C GLU A 119 -9.56 21.94 8.64
N GLU A 120 -10.74 22.49 8.95
CA GLU A 120 -11.23 22.67 10.31
C GLU A 120 -11.52 21.37 11.05
N GLU A 121 -11.69 20.25 10.33
CA GLU A 121 -11.99 18.94 10.91
C GLU A 121 -10.71 18.11 11.19
N ARG A 122 -9.57 18.50 10.63
CA ARG A 122 -8.36 17.66 10.60
C ARG A 122 -7.82 17.35 12.00
N ALA A 123 -7.70 18.35 12.86
CA ALA A 123 -7.18 18.15 14.22
C ALA A 123 -8.04 17.16 15.02
N GLU A 124 -9.37 17.28 14.96
CA GLU A 124 -10.31 16.35 15.61
C GLU A 124 -10.20 14.93 15.01
N ARG A 125 -9.92 14.85 13.68
CA ARG A 125 -9.77 13.56 13.03
C ARG A 125 -8.46 12.87 13.41
N VAL A 126 -7.37 13.59 13.58
CA VAL A 126 -6.10 13.07 14.10
C VAL A 126 -6.28 12.55 15.54
N GLU A 127 -7.00 13.30 16.40
CA GLU A 127 -7.31 12.86 17.75
C GLU A 127 -8.12 11.55 17.76
N ARG A 128 -9.13 11.45 16.92
CA ARG A 128 -9.92 10.21 16.78
C ARG A 128 -9.08 9.04 16.24
N ALA A 129 -8.14 9.29 15.31
CA ALA A 129 -7.20 8.29 14.86
C ALA A 129 -6.36 7.77 16.04
N GLY A 130 -5.86 8.68 16.88
CA GLY A 130 -5.12 8.36 18.09
C GLY A 130 -5.90 7.53 19.11
N GLU A 131 -7.23 7.66 19.15
CA GLU A 131 -8.10 6.84 20.01
C GLU A 131 -8.36 5.44 19.43
N LYS A 132 -8.37 5.28 18.11
CA LYS A 132 -8.88 4.07 17.45
C LYS A 132 -7.76 3.17 16.93
N LEU A 133 -6.71 3.73 16.33
CA LEU A 133 -5.61 2.95 15.77
C LEU A 133 -4.90 2.07 16.83
N PRO A 134 -4.67 2.53 18.07
CA PRO A 134 -4.12 1.67 19.12
C PRO A 134 -4.96 0.42 19.42
N LEU A 135 -6.30 0.51 19.31
CA LEU A 135 -7.18 -0.64 19.50
C LEU A 135 -6.96 -1.73 18.43
N LEU A 136 -6.64 -1.32 17.22
CA LEU A 136 -6.27 -2.25 16.14
C LEU A 136 -4.87 -2.81 16.36
N ALA A 137 -3.93 -1.98 16.81
CA ALA A 137 -2.57 -2.38 17.16
C ALA A 137 -2.54 -3.42 18.29
N ASP A 138 -3.42 -3.28 19.31
CA ASP A 138 -3.59 -4.26 20.40
C ASP A 138 -3.95 -5.67 19.90
N VAL A 139 -4.63 -5.72 18.76
CA VAL A 139 -5.01 -7.00 18.14
C VAL A 139 -3.89 -7.52 17.25
N ALA A 140 -3.34 -6.69 16.36
CA ALA A 140 -2.30 -7.06 15.43
C ALA A 140 -1.03 -7.58 16.16
N GLU A 141 -0.62 -6.92 17.25
CA GLU A 141 0.53 -7.30 18.08
C GLU A 141 0.46 -8.75 18.58
N LYS A 142 -0.72 -9.27 18.90
CA LYS A 142 -0.91 -10.65 19.37
C LYS A 142 -0.49 -11.70 18.34
N TYR A 143 -0.46 -11.31 17.08
CA TYR A 143 -0.06 -12.13 15.94
C TYR A 143 1.32 -11.74 15.39
N GLY A 144 1.99 -10.76 16.01
CA GLY A 144 3.26 -10.22 15.53
C GLY A 144 3.12 -9.49 14.20
N ALA A 145 2.00 -8.78 14.03
CA ALA A 145 1.69 -7.94 12.89
C ALA A 145 1.60 -6.46 13.28
N ASP A 146 1.80 -5.56 12.31
CA ASP A 146 1.79 -4.12 12.47
C ASP A 146 0.55 -3.51 11.80
N ILE A 147 0.00 -2.44 12.40
CA ILE A 147 -0.94 -1.53 11.72
C ILE A 147 -0.12 -0.47 10.98
N CYS A 148 -0.27 -0.42 9.67
CA CYS A 148 0.47 0.47 8.77
C CYS A 148 -0.47 1.55 8.24
N ILE A 149 -0.31 2.78 8.74
CA ILE A 149 -1.07 3.94 8.26
C ILE A 149 -0.54 4.30 6.88
N GLU A 150 -1.40 4.32 5.89
CA GLU A 150 -1.03 4.73 4.54
C GLU A 150 -1.01 6.25 4.41
N VAL A 151 0.04 6.79 3.75
CA VAL A 151 0.03 8.17 3.30
C VAL A 151 -0.96 8.32 2.16
N LEU A 152 -1.86 9.30 2.25
CA LEU A 152 -3.00 9.45 1.35
C LEU A 152 -2.98 10.77 0.58
N PRO A 153 -3.57 10.83 -0.62
CA PRO A 153 -3.51 12.03 -1.45
C PRO A 153 -4.54 13.10 -1.05
N ARG A 154 -4.48 14.25 -1.71
CA ARG A 154 -5.48 15.33 -1.75
C ARG A 154 -5.94 15.82 -0.39
N THR A 155 -7.21 15.53 -0.03
CA THR A 155 -7.82 15.98 1.22
C THR A 155 -8.01 14.88 2.24
N CYS A 156 -7.57 13.65 1.95
CA CYS A 156 -7.61 12.54 2.90
C CYS A 156 -6.83 12.89 4.19
N LEU A 157 -7.11 12.20 5.27
CA LEU A 157 -6.31 12.29 6.50
C LEU A 157 -5.01 11.50 6.31
N GLY A 158 -3.89 12.07 6.72
CA GLY A 158 -2.56 11.46 6.50
C GLY A 158 -1.94 11.85 5.15
N ARG A 159 -2.26 13.05 4.63
CA ARG A 159 -1.83 13.58 3.34
C ARG A 159 -0.38 14.09 3.28
N ASP A 160 0.30 14.14 4.42
CA ASP A 160 1.69 14.58 4.56
C ASP A 160 2.36 13.96 5.79
N SER A 161 3.66 14.11 5.88
CA SER A 161 4.44 13.56 6.99
C SER A 161 4.05 14.13 8.34
N ASP A 162 3.63 15.39 8.44
CA ASP A 162 3.28 16.02 9.71
C ASP A 162 2.02 15.38 10.30
N GLU A 163 1.00 15.11 9.50
CA GLU A 163 -0.21 14.41 9.95
C GLU A 163 0.06 12.93 10.28
N ILE A 164 0.88 12.26 9.49
CA ILE A 164 1.30 10.87 9.79
C ILE A 164 2.03 10.84 11.13
N LEU A 165 3.01 11.72 11.37
CA LEU A 165 3.75 11.80 12.62
C LEU A 165 2.84 12.12 13.82
N ALA A 166 1.85 13.00 13.63
CA ALA A 166 0.87 13.30 14.67
C ALA A 166 0.05 12.06 15.07
N MET A 167 -0.34 11.21 14.12
CA MET A 167 -1.02 9.95 14.42
C MET A 167 -0.09 8.91 15.05
N LEU A 168 1.15 8.78 14.56
CA LEU A 168 2.16 7.87 15.11
C LEU A 168 2.53 8.19 16.57
N ALA A 169 2.38 9.44 17.01
CA ALA A 169 2.67 9.86 18.37
C ALA A 169 1.76 9.23 19.44
N TYR A 170 0.63 8.67 19.05
CA TYR A 170 -0.31 8.04 19.99
C TYR A 170 0.07 6.60 20.36
N ASP A 171 0.82 5.89 19.50
CA ASP A 171 1.24 4.52 19.79
C ASP A 171 2.52 4.15 19.02
N ASP A 172 3.55 3.78 19.74
CA ASP A 172 4.86 3.41 19.17
C ASP A 172 4.83 2.15 18.28
N ARG A 173 3.78 1.34 18.36
CA ARG A 173 3.58 0.14 17.55
C ARG A 173 3.07 0.46 16.14
N LEU A 174 2.50 1.64 15.94
CA LEU A 174 2.02 2.05 14.63
C LEU A 174 3.19 2.20 13.64
N ARG A 175 2.94 1.83 12.41
CA ARG A 175 3.86 1.88 11.28
C ARG A 175 3.23 2.64 10.12
N VAL A 176 3.97 2.75 9.03
CA VAL A 176 3.54 3.48 7.84
C VAL A 176 3.64 2.57 6.61
N CYS A 177 2.60 2.61 5.78
CA CYS A 177 2.67 2.20 4.40
C CYS A 177 3.05 3.43 3.56
N LEU A 178 4.20 3.36 2.91
CA LEU A 178 4.65 4.39 1.98
C LEU A 178 3.99 4.16 0.62
N ASP A 179 2.99 4.96 0.29
CA ASP A 179 2.50 5.03 -1.09
C ASP A 179 3.19 6.18 -1.83
N THR A 180 4.00 5.82 -2.81
CA THR A 180 4.77 6.78 -3.60
C THR A 180 3.90 7.65 -4.52
N ASN A 181 2.70 7.21 -4.83
CA ASN A 181 1.74 7.89 -5.70
C ASN A 181 0.90 8.95 -4.99
N HIS A 182 0.90 8.96 -3.65
CA HIS A 182 0.01 9.77 -2.83
C HIS A 182 0.65 11.05 -2.25
N ILE A 183 1.95 11.25 -2.40
CA ILE A 183 2.69 12.37 -1.79
C ILE A 183 2.68 13.58 -2.72
N PHE A 184 1.94 14.65 -2.36
CA PHE A 184 1.80 15.88 -3.18
C PHE A 184 2.21 17.17 -2.45
N ARG A 185 2.47 17.11 -1.13
CA ARG A 185 2.75 18.30 -0.30
C ARG A 185 4.23 18.49 0.01
N GLU A 186 5.00 17.47 -0.21
CA GLU A 186 6.44 17.41 -0.03
C GLU A 186 7.02 16.43 -1.06
N SER A 187 8.32 16.30 -1.15
CA SER A 187 8.92 15.27 -1.99
C SER A 187 8.87 13.89 -1.29
N GLU A 188 8.87 12.81 -2.08
CA GLU A 188 8.94 11.44 -1.56
C GLU A 188 10.19 11.26 -0.67
N VAL A 189 11.30 11.87 -1.06
CA VAL A 189 12.57 11.82 -0.31
C VAL A 189 12.44 12.50 1.06
N GLU A 190 11.83 13.70 1.13
CA GLU A 190 11.57 14.39 2.40
C GLU A 190 10.65 13.59 3.30
N PHE A 191 9.57 13.04 2.75
CA PHE A 191 8.64 12.18 3.48
C PHE A 191 9.37 10.95 4.05
N ILE A 192 10.14 10.23 3.22
CA ILE A 192 10.88 9.03 3.64
C ILE A 192 11.85 9.36 4.79
N HIS A 193 12.58 10.45 4.70
CA HIS A 193 13.52 10.84 5.75
C HIS A 193 12.82 11.24 7.05
N LYS A 194 11.69 11.96 6.99
CA LYS A 194 10.93 12.36 8.18
C LYS A 194 10.29 11.17 8.88
N ILE A 195 9.69 10.25 8.14
CA ILE A 195 9.05 9.05 8.70
C ILE A 195 10.09 8.01 9.15
N GLY A 196 11.17 7.89 8.39
CA GLY A 196 12.29 7.03 8.75
C GLY A 196 11.89 5.56 8.92
N ARG A 197 12.41 4.93 9.97
CA ARG A 197 12.20 3.49 10.25
C ARG A 197 10.77 3.09 10.63
N LYS A 198 9.84 4.02 10.68
CA LYS A 198 8.41 3.70 10.86
C LYS A 198 7.77 3.19 9.56
N ILE A 199 8.42 3.36 8.39
CA ILE A 199 7.98 2.73 7.15
C ILE A 199 8.20 1.21 7.26
N ALA A 200 7.13 0.44 7.15
CA ALA A 200 7.14 -1.02 7.28
C ALA A 200 6.75 -1.75 5.99
N THR A 201 5.93 -1.14 5.14
CA THR A 201 5.55 -1.66 3.84
C THR A 201 5.43 -0.53 2.82
N THR A 202 5.29 -0.86 1.55
CA THR A 202 5.23 0.12 0.46
C THR A 202 4.12 -0.20 -0.54
N HIS A 203 3.51 0.86 -1.10
CA HIS A 203 2.74 0.81 -2.34
C HIS A 203 3.52 1.57 -3.41
N ILE A 204 3.93 0.84 -4.42
CA ILE A 204 4.82 1.34 -5.47
C ILE A 204 4.01 1.61 -6.72
N SER A 205 3.87 2.87 -7.05
CA SER A 205 3.33 3.32 -8.33
C SER A 205 3.78 4.76 -8.63
N ASP A 206 3.66 5.16 -9.89
CA ASP A 206 4.09 6.47 -10.38
C ASP A 206 2.90 7.38 -10.66
N ARG A 207 3.13 8.70 -10.69
CA ARG A 207 2.12 9.72 -10.86
C ARG A 207 2.61 10.90 -11.70
N ASP A 208 1.70 11.77 -12.05
CA ASP A 208 2.04 13.13 -12.50
C ASP A 208 1.94 14.13 -11.33
N ASP A 209 2.02 15.41 -11.63
CA ASP A 209 1.87 16.51 -10.68
C ASP A 209 0.40 16.97 -10.47
N ILE A 210 -0.55 16.28 -11.12
CA ILE A 210 -1.97 16.64 -11.10
C ILE A 210 -2.75 15.78 -10.11
N ASN A 211 -2.55 14.46 -10.18
CA ASN A 211 -3.30 13.52 -9.35
C ASN A 211 -2.57 12.17 -9.22
N GLU A 212 -3.01 11.33 -8.29
CA GLU A 212 -2.64 9.92 -8.23
C GLU A 212 -3.01 9.22 -9.54
N ARG A 213 -2.15 8.32 -10.01
CA ARG A 213 -2.32 7.67 -11.32
C ARG A 213 -2.21 6.17 -11.27
N HIS A 214 -1.49 5.63 -10.29
CA HIS A 214 -1.10 4.22 -10.21
C HIS A 214 -0.50 3.73 -11.53
N TRP A 215 0.40 4.55 -12.10
CA TRP A 215 1.23 4.18 -13.25
C TRP A 215 2.43 3.35 -12.79
N TRP A 216 3.11 2.73 -13.70
CA TRP A 216 4.33 2.00 -13.37
C TRP A 216 5.51 2.95 -13.18
N PRO A 217 6.48 2.61 -12.33
CA PRO A 217 7.73 3.34 -12.21
C PRO A 217 8.36 3.67 -13.56
N GLY A 218 8.64 4.96 -13.79
CA GLY A 218 9.15 5.49 -15.06
C GLY A 218 8.08 5.97 -16.04
N GLU A 219 6.81 5.72 -15.80
CA GLU A 219 5.70 6.24 -16.64
C GLU A 219 5.28 7.66 -16.24
N GLY A 220 5.57 8.07 -14.99
CA GLY A 220 5.26 9.37 -14.40
C GLY A 220 6.48 10.28 -14.23
N LEU A 221 6.47 11.01 -13.12
CA LEU A 221 7.46 12.07 -12.83
C LEU A 221 8.39 11.75 -11.66
N LEU A 222 8.18 10.62 -10.94
CA LEU A 222 8.93 10.32 -9.72
C LEU A 222 10.40 9.98 -10.03
N ASP A 223 11.29 10.47 -9.16
CA ASP A 223 12.72 10.12 -9.22
C ASP A 223 12.98 8.82 -8.45
N TRP A 224 12.89 7.71 -9.16
CA TRP A 224 13.04 6.37 -8.59
C TRP A 224 14.43 6.08 -8.02
N VAL A 225 15.46 6.76 -8.51
CA VAL A 225 16.80 6.63 -7.95
C VAL A 225 16.87 7.33 -6.60
N ALA A 226 16.36 8.55 -6.50
CA ALA A 226 16.33 9.31 -5.25
C ALA A 226 15.44 8.64 -4.19
N ILE A 227 14.28 8.10 -4.57
CA ILE A 227 13.38 7.34 -3.68
C ILE A 227 14.09 6.10 -3.13
N LEU A 228 14.73 5.31 -4.01
CA LEU A 228 15.45 4.11 -3.57
C LEU A 228 16.62 4.43 -2.66
N ASP A 229 17.38 5.51 -2.96
CA ASP A 229 18.51 5.93 -2.13
C ASP A 229 18.02 6.41 -0.75
N ALA A 230 16.93 7.17 -0.66
CA ALA A 230 16.32 7.56 0.60
C ALA A 230 15.86 6.36 1.44
N LEU A 231 15.25 5.34 0.81
CA LEU A 231 14.88 4.09 1.47
C LEU A 231 16.10 3.31 1.98
N ASP A 232 17.21 3.29 1.22
CA ASP A 232 18.47 2.68 1.65
C ASP A 232 19.11 3.44 2.82
N GLU A 233 19.03 4.77 2.81
CA GLU A 233 19.58 5.66 3.87
C GLU A 233 18.88 5.47 5.22
N ILE A 234 17.54 5.29 5.22
CA ILE A 234 16.79 4.98 6.44
C ILE A 234 16.91 3.52 6.88
N GLY A 235 17.53 2.67 6.06
CA GLY A 235 17.69 1.23 6.31
C GLY A 235 16.39 0.44 6.15
N TYR A 236 15.56 0.80 5.18
CA TYR A 236 14.35 0.05 4.86
C TYR A 236 14.69 -1.29 4.20
N GLU A 237 14.28 -2.38 4.82
CA GLU A 237 14.50 -3.76 4.38
C GLU A 237 13.19 -4.50 4.05
N GLY A 238 12.07 -3.78 4.03
CA GLY A 238 10.74 -4.35 3.75
C GLY A 238 10.51 -4.65 2.27
N ASP A 239 9.31 -5.08 1.97
CA ASP A 239 8.88 -5.51 0.65
C ASP A 239 8.67 -4.33 -0.31
N TRP A 240 8.83 -4.60 -1.60
CA TRP A 240 8.56 -3.69 -2.71
C TRP A 240 7.29 -4.13 -3.41
N ILE A 241 6.14 -3.60 -2.95
CA ILE A 241 4.82 -4.04 -3.39
C ILE A 241 4.26 -3.06 -4.42
N TYR A 242 4.07 -3.52 -5.65
CA TYR A 242 3.41 -2.74 -6.68
C TYR A 242 1.91 -2.63 -6.43
N GLU A 243 1.42 -1.39 -6.41
CA GLU A 243 0.00 -1.09 -6.41
C GLU A 243 -0.41 -0.46 -7.75
N CYS A 244 -0.24 -1.23 -8.80
CA CYS A 244 -0.60 -0.81 -10.16
C CYS A 244 -0.99 -2.01 -11.03
N GLY A 245 -2.01 -1.80 -11.87
CA GLY A 245 -2.52 -2.87 -12.73
C GLY A 245 -1.67 -3.12 -13.98
N LEU A 246 -1.79 -4.33 -14.55
CA LEU A 246 -1.12 -4.73 -15.79
C LEU A 246 -1.77 -4.09 -17.03
N GLY A 247 -3.07 -3.80 -16.96
CA GLY A 247 -3.85 -3.29 -18.07
C GLY A 247 -3.68 -1.79 -18.34
N PRO A 248 -4.18 -1.33 -19.48
CA PRO A 248 -4.26 0.09 -19.77
C PRO A 248 -5.22 0.77 -18.78
N LYS A 249 -4.88 1.98 -18.36
CA LYS A 249 -5.75 2.85 -17.56
C LYS A 249 -6.30 3.98 -18.41
N PRO A 250 -7.41 4.64 -18.02
CA PRO A 250 -7.98 5.75 -18.79
C PRO A 250 -7.00 6.89 -19.06
N THR A 251 -6.03 7.07 -18.16
CA THR A 251 -5.04 8.17 -18.18
C THR A 251 -3.75 7.86 -18.94
N ILE A 252 -3.59 6.63 -19.44
CA ILE A 252 -2.34 6.18 -20.08
C ILE A 252 -2.62 5.38 -21.35
N LEU A 253 -1.74 5.51 -22.34
CA LEU A 253 -1.78 4.73 -23.58
C LEU A 253 -0.73 3.63 -23.51
N ARG A 254 -1.18 2.39 -23.61
CA ARG A 254 -0.33 1.18 -23.71
C ARG A 254 -0.70 0.41 -24.96
N ASP A 255 0.31 -0.04 -25.68
CA ASP A 255 0.13 -0.80 -26.91
C ASP A 255 -0.17 -2.29 -26.66
N ARG A 256 0.05 -2.75 -25.42
CA ARG A 256 -0.23 -4.12 -24.98
C ARG A 256 -0.57 -4.18 -23.49
N MET A 257 -1.10 -5.29 -23.05
CA MET A 257 -1.11 -5.66 -21.64
C MET A 257 0.34 -5.87 -21.17
N LEU A 258 0.65 -5.39 -19.96
CA LEU A 258 1.90 -5.72 -19.29
C LEU A 258 1.79 -7.07 -18.58
N THR A 259 2.91 -7.64 -18.20
CA THR A 259 2.99 -8.93 -17.52
C THR A 259 3.70 -8.81 -16.17
N TYR A 260 3.68 -9.86 -15.36
CA TYR A 260 4.42 -9.91 -14.12
C TYR A 260 5.93 -9.96 -14.34
N GLU A 261 6.41 -10.52 -15.46
CA GLU A 261 7.80 -10.45 -15.88
C GLU A 261 8.25 -9.02 -16.20
N ASP A 262 7.35 -8.21 -16.84
CA ASP A 262 7.60 -6.78 -17.01
C ASP A 262 7.73 -6.07 -15.66
N MET A 263 6.87 -6.44 -14.68
CA MET A 263 6.88 -5.86 -13.32
C MET A 263 8.18 -6.22 -12.59
N TYR A 264 8.59 -7.48 -12.64
CA TYR A 264 9.85 -7.93 -12.07
C TYR A 264 11.05 -7.20 -12.71
N LYS A 265 11.08 -7.10 -14.04
CA LYS A 265 12.11 -6.37 -14.77
C LYS A 265 12.14 -4.89 -14.36
N ASN A 266 11.00 -4.24 -14.27
CA ASN A 266 10.89 -2.84 -13.84
C ASN A 266 11.50 -2.64 -12.44
N ALA A 267 11.18 -3.52 -11.48
CA ALA A 267 11.80 -3.49 -10.15
C ALA A 267 13.33 -3.68 -10.21
N GLN A 268 13.82 -4.62 -11.02
CA GLN A 268 15.26 -4.84 -11.19
C GLN A 268 15.97 -3.61 -11.76
N GLU A 269 15.36 -2.90 -12.72
CA GLU A 269 15.89 -1.66 -13.28
C GLU A 269 15.99 -0.57 -12.18
N VAL A 270 14.93 -0.40 -11.35
CA VAL A 270 14.97 0.52 -10.20
C VAL A 270 16.09 0.13 -9.22
N PHE A 271 16.16 -1.14 -8.82
CA PHE A 271 17.16 -1.61 -7.87
C PHE A 271 18.61 -1.49 -8.40
N ALA A 272 18.76 -1.54 -9.72
CA ALA A 272 20.03 -1.26 -10.39
C ALA A 272 20.32 0.25 -10.55
N ARG A 273 19.41 1.14 -10.06
CA ARG A 273 19.49 2.61 -10.26
C ARG A 273 19.52 3.00 -11.73
N GLN A 274 18.85 2.23 -12.54
CA GLN A 274 18.62 2.53 -13.95
C GLN A 274 17.29 3.26 -14.10
N LYS A 275 17.19 4.07 -15.16
CA LYS A 275 15.88 4.65 -15.51
C LYS A 275 14.94 3.52 -15.92
N PRO A 276 13.79 3.35 -15.25
CA PRO A 276 12.87 2.27 -15.58
C PRO A 276 12.36 2.37 -17.02
N THR A 277 12.15 1.22 -17.64
CA THR A 277 11.59 1.14 -18.99
C THR A 277 10.18 1.73 -18.99
N ARG A 278 9.96 2.68 -19.90
CA ARG A 278 8.63 3.27 -20.10
C ARG A 278 7.82 2.44 -21.08
N TYR A 279 6.76 1.80 -20.60
CA TYR A 279 5.89 0.93 -21.41
C TYR A 279 4.71 1.69 -22.05
N SER A 280 4.49 2.94 -21.66
CA SER A 280 3.33 3.70 -22.08
C SER A 280 3.59 5.19 -22.14
N LYS A 281 2.59 5.92 -22.62
CA LYS A 281 2.60 7.39 -22.64
C LYS A 281 1.37 7.91 -21.89
N PRO A 282 1.55 8.83 -20.91
CA PRO A 282 0.43 9.52 -20.31
C PRO A 282 -0.43 10.24 -21.35
N LYS A 283 -1.74 10.24 -21.17
CA LYS A 283 -2.66 11.09 -21.92
C LYS A 283 -2.68 12.47 -21.26
N PRO A 284 -2.25 13.54 -21.95
CA PRO A 284 -2.27 14.88 -21.36
C PRO A 284 -3.68 15.34 -21.01
N GLY A 285 -3.85 15.92 -19.82
CA GLY A 285 -5.08 16.58 -19.39
C GLY A 285 -6.25 15.65 -19.03
N VAL A 286 -6.03 14.36 -18.97
CA VAL A 286 -7.08 13.41 -18.56
C VAL A 286 -7.01 13.23 -17.06
N GLY A 287 -8.08 13.61 -16.34
CA GLY A 287 -8.25 13.31 -14.93
C GLY A 287 -8.48 11.82 -14.70
N MET A 288 -8.20 11.34 -13.48
CA MET A 288 -8.41 9.94 -13.13
C MET A 288 -9.90 9.53 -13.16
N TRP A 289 -10.78 10.52 -13.05
CA TRP A 289 -12.23 10.37 -12.96
C TRP A 289 -13.00 10.86 -14.21
N GLU A 290 -12.32 11.16 -15.30
CA GLU A 290 -12.92 11.50 -16.60
C GLU A 290 -13.11 10.25 -17.49
#